data_b6187434688e6a29db2a789df680ba63
#
_entry.id   b6187434688e6a29db2a789df680ba63
#
_cell.length_a   1.000
_cell.length_b   1.000
_cell.length_c   1.000
_cell.angle_alpha   90.00
_cell.angle_beta   90.00
_cell.angle_gamma   90.00
#
_symmetry.space_group_name_H-M   'P 1'
#
loop_
_entity.id
_entity.type
_entity.pdbx_description
1 polymer ?
#
loop_
_entity_poly.entity_id
_entity_poly.type
_entity_poly.pdbx_seq_one_letter_code
_entity_poly.pdbx_strand_id
1 'polypeptide(L)'
;MKIILSVNCLSKGGAERVASLWANGFAKFHHDVYVALFDNQRPISYSISLNVKINYIVPTRSNKIARYISRLLMYRQYIKKVNPDVILAVQEPYGWWSKLAVFGLGKKIIYTDHNAYEWPKGNSEVNRFRHFEKYHLNRIFDAITVLTDVDRKLLLPKKKETYTMPNPVSFEVCDSVPAKSKVILAAGRLDVWQTKGFDLLIRAWGKLCAKFPDWELQILGDGSDCSKEFLTKLAINLDCGSQIKFLGFKNNIIDYYRSSEIFVLSSRFEGFGMVLTEAMSQGCACIACDWKGRQKEIIRSREEGL
;
A
#
# COMPACT_ATOMS: atom_id res chain seq x y z
N MET A 1 -21.57 13.79 5.01
CA MET A 1 -21.86 12.35 5.15
C MET A 1 -21.14 11.79 6.36
N LYS A 2 -21.70 10.74 6.98
CA LYS A 2 -21.03 9.96 8.03
C LYS A 2 -20.36 8.74 7.41
N ILE A 3 -19.05 8.65 7.52
CA ILE A 3 -18.23 7.61 6.91
C ILE A 3 -17.52 6.80 7.99
N ILE A 4 -17.61 5.48 7.95
CA ILE A 4 -16.75 4.60 8.75
C ILE A 4 -15.67 4.00 7.84
N LEU A 5 -14.39 4.15 8.20
CA LEU A 5 -13.31 3.35 7.65
C LEU A 5 -13.02 2.19 8.59
N SER A 6 -13.06 0.97 8.08
CA SER A 6 -12.77 -0.25 8.82
C SER A 6 -11.42 -0.79 8.38
N VAL A 7 -10.44 -0.76 9.27
CA VAL A 7 -9.05 -1.15 8.97
C VAL A 7 -8.42 -1.81 10.20
N ASN A 8 -7.41 -2.65 9.98
CA ASN A 8 -6.73 -3.35 11.08
C ASN A 8 -6.19 -2.39 12.13
N CYS A 9 -5.26 -1.58 11.70
CA CYS A 9 -4.56 -0.57 12.50
C CYS A 9 -4.18 0.59 11.58
N LEU A 10 -3.50 1.59 12.12
CA LEU A 10 -2.90 2.68 11.34
C LEU A 10 -1.37 2.71 11.57
N SER A 11 -0.77 1.52 11.68
CA SER A 11 0.68 1.37 11.80
C SER A 11 1.37 1.40 10.44
N LYS A 12 2.67 1.07 10.41
CA LYS A 12 3.47 1.07 9.19
C LYS A 12 2.94 0.07 8.15
N GLY A 13 2.46 0.55 7.01
CA GLY A 13 1.93 -0.25 5.90
C GLY A 13 1.29 0.63 4.83
N GLY A 14 1.21 0.12 3.59
CA GLY A 14 0.66 0.89 2.46
C GLY A 14 -0.85 1.14 2.58
N ALA A 15 -1.62 0.10 2.87
CA ALA A 15 -3.07 0.22 3.02
C ALA A 15 -3.47 1.05 4.25
N GLU A 16 -2.73 0.93 5.34
CA GLU A 16 -2.89 1.71 6.56
C GLU A 16 -2.59 3.20 6.32
N ARG A 17 -1.56 3.47 5.51
CA ARG A 17 -1.24 4.84 5.06
C ARG A 17 -2.36 5.42 4.22
N VAL A 18 -2.88 4.66 3.26
CA VAL A 18 -4.01 5.08 2.43
C VAL A 18 -5.25 5.36 3.29
N ALA A 19 -5.57 4.48 4.24
CA ALA A 19 -6.69 4.69 5.16
C ALA A 19 -6.53 6.00 5.97
N SER A 20 -5.31 6.32 6.40
CA SER A 20 -5.01 7.58 7.09
C SER A 20 -5.21 8.80 6.19
N LEU A 21 -4.71 8.72 4.95
CA LEU A 21 -4.86 9.79 3.95
C LEU A 21 -6.33 10.01 3.59
N TRP A 22 -7.11 8.95 3.40
CA TRP A 22 -8.56 9.06 3.16
C TRP A 22 -9.29 9.65 4.34
N ALA A 23 -8.98 9.19 5.58
CA ALA A 23 -9.62 9.73 6.77
C ALA A 23 -9.40 11.24 6.87
N ASN A 24 -8.18 11.70 6.67
CA ASN A 24 -7.82 13.12 6.69
C ASN A 24 -8.48 13.89 5.53
N GLY A 25 -8.45 13.33 4.32
CA GLY A 25 -9.05 13.92 3.13
C GLY A 25 -10.56 14.10 3.28
N PHE A 26 -11.28 13.06 3.69
CA PHE A 26 -12.72 13.18 3.92
C PHE A 26 -13.05 14.17 5.04
N ALA A 27 -12.27 14.23 6.12
CA ALA A 27 -12.45 15.23 7.17
C ALA A 27 -12.20 16.65 6.66
N LYS A 28 -11.21 16.86 5.78
CA LYS A 28 -10.93 18.14 5.12
C LYS A 28 -12.10 18.58 4.22
N PHE A 29 -12.82 17.64 3.61
CA PHE A 29 -14.04 17.89 2.84
C PHE A 29 -15.31 17.92 3.70
N HIS A 30 -15.19 18.16 5.02
CA HIS A 30 -16.30 18.35 5.95
C HIS A 30 -17.22 17.12 6.08
N HIS A 31 -16.69 15.91 5.93
CA HIS A 31 -17.42 14.69 6.27
C HIS A 31 -17.18 14.31 7.75
N ASP A 32 -18.19 13.71 8.38
CA ASP A 32 -18.04 13.10 9.70
C ASP A 32 -17.32 11.75 9.56
N VAL A 33 -16.04 11.71 9.89
CA VAL A 33 -15.18 10.54 9.68
C VAL A 33 -14.94 9.78 10.96
N TYR A 34 -15.17 8.49 10.90
CA TYR A 34 -14.97 7.53 11.97
C TYR A 34 -14.03 6.42 11.50
N VAL A 35 -13.05 6.05 12.30
CA VAL A 35 -12.15 4.93 12.01
C VAL A 35 -12.36 3.83 13.02
N ALA A 36 -12.74 2.64 12.55
CA ALA A 36 -12.86 1.43 13.34
C ALA A 36 -11.58 0.60 13.22
N LEU A 37 -10.79 0.52 14.29
CA LEU A 37 -9.56 -0.25 14.38
C LEU A 37 -9.79 -1.59 15.06
N PHE A 38 -9.26 -2.66 14.46
CA PHE A 38 -9.42 -4.03 14.96
C PHE A 38 -8.19 -4.56 15.71
N ASP A 39 -7.15 -3.73 15.81
CA ASP A 39 -5.93 -3.99 16.57
C ASP A 39 -5.55 -2.73 17.38
N ASN A 40 -5.29 -2.90 18.66
CA ASN A 40 -4.86 -1.82 19.57
C ASN A 40 -3.42 -2.01 20.10
N GLN A 41 -2.72 -3.03 19.64
CA GLN A 41 -1.35 -3.30 20.10
C GLN A 41 -0.31 -2.53 19.30
N ARG A 42 -0.66 -2.19 18.04
CA ARG A 42 0.23 -1.44 17.15
C ARG A 42 -0.01 0.06 17.29
N PRO A 43 1.06 0.87 17.38
CA PRO A 43 0.93 2.32 17.44
C PRO A 43 0.39 2.90 16.14
N ILE A 44 -0.29 4.03 16.21
CA ILE A 44 -0.64 4.84 15.05
C ILE A 44 0.65 5.49 14.55
N SER A 45 1.04 5.22 13.31
CA SER A 45 2.29 5.69 12.71
C SER A 45 2.10 6.87 11.75
N TYR A 46 0.86 7.19 11.40
CA TYR A 46 0.53 8.27 10.48
C TYR A 46 -0.26 9.35 11.18
N SER A 47 -0.04 10.59 10.79
CA SER A 47 -0.77 11.74 11.31
C SER A 47 -2.26 11.62 10.97
N ILE A 48 -3.10 11.80 11.97
CA ILE A 48 -4.57 11.79 11.85
C ILE A 48 -5.12 13.13 12.34
N SER A 49 -5.99 13.72 11.55
CA SER A 49 -6.69 14.96 11.88
C SER A 49 -7.50 14.81 13.17
N LEU A 50 -7.53 15.85 14.01
CA LEU A 50 -8.34 15.90 15.22
C LEU A 50 -9.85 15.76 14.97
N ASN A 51 -10.29 16.03 13.75
CA ASN A 51 -11.70 15.88 13.34
C ASN A 51 -12.08 14.41 13.03
N VAL A 52 -11.12 13.47 13.00
CA VAL A 52 -11.34 12.05 12.78
C VAL A 52 -11.54 11.34 14.12
N LYS A 53 -12.64 10.64 14.27
CA LYS A 53 -12.99 9.90 15.49
C LYS A 53 -12.52 8.46 15.41
N ILE A 54 -11.55 8.07 16.22
CA ILE A 54 -11.00 6.71 16.24
C ILE A 54 -11.72 5.88 17.33
N ASN A 55 -12.08 4.64 16.99
CA ASN A 55 -12.63 3.67 17.93
C ASN A 55 -12.02 2.28 17.72
N TYR A 56 -11.70 1.61 18.82
CA TYR A 56 -11.11 0.27 18.82
C TYR A 56 -12.17 -0.81 18.98
N ILE A 57 -12.20 -1.76 18.08
CA ILE A 57 -13.10 -2.93 18.09
C ILE A 57 -12.30 -4.16 18.55
N VAL A 58 -11.83 -4.12 19.77
CA VAL A 58 -10.93 -5.12 20.36
C VAL A 58 -11.53 -5.69 21.64
N PRO A 59 -12.14 -6.87 21.58
CA PRO A 59 -12.71 -7.52 22.76
C PRO A 59 -11.61 -8.17 23.63
N THR A 60 -11.84 -8.20 24.92
CA THR A 60 -10.91 -8.74 25.94
C THR A 60 -11.10 -10.23 26.24
N ARG A 61 -11.88 -10.97 25.44
CA ARG A 61 -12.17 -12.39 25.67
C ARG A 61 -10.96 -13.28 25.33
N SER A 62 -10.64 -14.24 26.21
CA SER A 62 -9.55 -15.21 26.04
C SER A 62 -9.90 -16.30 25.01
N ASN A 63 -11.13 -16.83 25.07
CA ASN A 63 -11.60 -17.84 24.13
C ASN A 63 -11.71 -17.27 22.70
N LYS A 64 -11.16 -17.96 21.73
CA LYS A 64 -11.09 -17.51 20.33
C LYS A 64 -12.48 -17.28 19.71
N ILE A 65 -13.42 -18.22 19.89
CA ILE A 65 -14.78 -18.12 19.35
C ILE A 65 -15.53 -16.97 20.03
N ALA A 66 -15.52 -16.92 21.37
CA ALA A 66 -16.15 -15.84 22.12
C ALA A 66 -15.58 -14.48 21.74
N ARG A 67 -14.27 -14.40 21.44
CA ARG A 67 -13.62 -13.18 20.97
C ARG A 67 -14.13 -12.73 19.62
N TYR A 68 -14.34 -13.66 18.66
CA TYR A 68 -14.90 -13.33 17.35
C TYR A 68 -16.36 -12.84 17.47
N ILE A 69 -17.20 -13.53 18.24
CA ILE A 69 -18.59 -13.12 18.46
C ILE A 69 -18.65 -11.75 19.16
N SER A 70 -17.87 -11.56 20.22
CA SER A 70 -17.81 -10.26 20.92
C SER A 70 -17.35 -9.12 20.00
N ARG A 71 -16.37 -9.36 19.15
CA ARG A 71 -15.90 -8.39 18.15
C ARG A 71 -17.00 -8.00 17.19
N LEU A 72 -17.75 -8.97 16.67
CA LEU A 72 -18.87 -8.72 15.76
C LEU A 72 -19.97 -7.90 16.44
N LEU A 73 -20.32 -8.25 17.67
CA LEU A 73 -21.34 -7.52 18.45
C LEU A 73 -20.90 -6.09 18.77
N MET A 74 -19.67 -5.90 19.22
CA MET A 74 -19.09 -4.57 19.46
C MET A 74 -19.13 -3.71 18.20
N TYR A 75 -18.71 -4.29 17.08
CA TYR A 75 -18.69 -3.57 15.82
C TYR A 75 -20.10 -3.21 15.36
N ARG A 76 -21.06 -4.14 15.46
CA ARG A 76 -22.47 -3.87 15.17
C ARG A 76 -23.05 -2.76 16.05
N GLN A 77 -22.78 -2.77 17.37
CA GLN A 77 -23.18 -1.71 18.30
C GLN A 77 -22.57 -0.36 17.89
N TYR A 78 -21.31 -0.35 17.53
CA TYR A 78 -20.63 0.85 17.06
C TYR A 78 -21.27 1.41 15.78
N ILE A 79 -21.55 0.56 14.79
CA ILE A 79 -22.24 0.96 13.55
C ILE A 79 -23.64 1.53 13.86
N LYS A 80 -24.41 0.91 14.76
CA LYS A 80 -25.71 1.44 15.18
C LYS A 80 -25.60 2.81 15.84
N LYS A 81 -24.61 3.00 16.74
CA LYS A 81 -24.34 4.27 17.44
C LYS A 81 -23.95 5.39 16.48
N VAL A 82 -23.04 5.13 15.55
CA VAL A 82 -22.58 6.11 14.55
C VAL A 82 -23.64 6.38 13.50
N ASN A 83 -24.40 5.36 13.12
CA ASN A 83 -25.40 5.38 12.05
C ASN A 83 -24.82 5.93 10.73
N PRO A 84 -23.77 5.30 10.14
CA PRO A 84 -23.07 5.81 8.99
C PRO A 84 -23.92 5.74 7.71
N ASP A 85 -23.63 6.62 6.77
CA ASP A 85 -24.18 6.57 5.41
C ASP A 85 -23.48 5.47 4.59
N VAL A 86 -22.17 5.30 4.80
CA VAL A 86 -21.34 4.31 4.10
C VAL A 86 -20.22 3.80 4.99
N ILE A 87 -19.83 2.54 4.77
CA ILE A 87 -18.66 1.91 5.40
C ILE A 87 -17.65 1.59 4.29
N LEU A 88 -16.43 2.12 4.41
CA LEU A 88 -15.29 1.75 3.58
C LEU A 88 -14.51 0.67 4.31
N ALA A 89 -14.53 -0.55 3.80
CA ALA A 89 -13.83 -1.68 4.37
C ALA A 89 -12.50 -1.88 3.65
N VAL A 90 -11.40 -1.57 4.36
CA VAL A 90 -10.05 -1.58 3.82
C VAL A 90 -9.45 -2.97 3.93
N GLN A 91 -9.39 -3.68 2.82
CA GLN A 91 -8.89 -5.05 2.68
C GLN A 91 -9.66 -6.12 3.49
N GLU A 92 -9.31 -7.37 3.27
CA GLU A 92 -9.77 -8.50 4.06
C GLU A 92 -9.01 -8.59 5.41
N PRO A 93 -9.68 -9.05 6.47
CA PRO A 93 -11.06 -9.56 6.54
C PRO A 93 -12.14 -8.49 6.88
N TYR A 94 -11.82 -7.19 6.81
CA TYR A 94 -12.69 -6.12 7.33
C TYR A 94 -13.94 -5.92 6.49
N GLY A 95 -13.90 -6.27 5.20
CA GLY A 95 -15.09 -6.36 4.36
C GLY A 95 -16.12 -7.32 4.94
N TRP A 96 -15.71 -8.54 5.28
CA TRP A 96 -16.56 -9.56 5.86
C TRP A 96 -17.10 -9.18 7.24
N TRP A 97 -16.24 -8.63 8.10
CA TRP A 97 -16.67 -8.12 9.40
C TRP A 97 -17.75 -7.06 9.24
N SER A 98 -17.57 -6.13 8.30
CA SER A 98 -18.56 -5.10 7.99
C SER A 98 -19.86 -5.70 7.50
N LYS A 99 -19.80 -6.65 6.55
CA LYS A 99 -21.01 -7.29 5.98
C LYS A 99 -21.84 -8.03 7.02
N LEU A 100 -21.17 -8.79 7.88
CA LEU A 100 -21.85 -9.48 8.99
C LEU A 100 -22.44 -8.48 10.02
N ALA A 101 -21.69 -7.44 10.35
CA ALA A 101 -22.12 -6.45 11.35
C ALA A 101 -23.31 -5.61 10.89
N VAL A 102 -23.46 -5.33 9.59
CA VAL A 102 -24.57 -4.54 9.03
C VAL A 102 -25.79 -5.37 8.67
N PHE A 103 -25.76 -6.67 8.86
CA PHE A 103 -26.91 -7.53 8.50
C PHE A 103 -28.21 -7.01 9.11
N GLY A 104 -29.21 -6.73 8.27
CA GLY A 104 -30.50 -6.16 8.67
C GLY A 104 -30.46 -4.66 9.06
N LEU A 105 -29.37 -3.94 8.83
CA LEU A 105 -29.28 -2.49 9.14
C LEU A 105 -29.41 -1.57 7.90
N GLY A 106 -29.47 -2.12 6.69
CA GLY A 106 -29.61 -1.36 5.44
C GLY A 106 -28.39 -0.43 5.14
N LYS A 107 -27.21 -0.72 5.71
CA LYS A 107 -26.00 0.10 5.51
C LYS A 107 -25.21 -0.37 4.30
N LYS A 108 -24.70 0.58 3.52
CA LYS A 108 -23.89 0.31 2.34
C LYS A 108 -22.44 0.07 2.70
N ILE A 109 -21.79 -0.87 2.02
CA ILE A 109 -20.40 -1.21 2.19
C ILE A 109 -19.69 -1.12 0.84
N ILE A 110 -18.63 -0.31 0.80
CA ILE A 110 -17.66 -0.28 -0.27
C ILE A 110 -16.44 -1.05 0.20
N TYR A 111 -16.14 -2.14 -0.47
CA TYR A 111 -14.90 -2.89 -0.23
C TYR A 111 -13.76 -2.28 -1.04
N THR A 112 -12.61 -2.02 -0.41
CA THR A 112 -11.46 -1.43 -1.05
C THR A 112 -10.29 -2.41 -1.07
N ASP A 113 -9.88 -2.82 -2.27
CA ASP A 113 -8.74 -3.72 -2.44
C ASP A 113 -7.46 -2.91 -2.75
N HIS A 114 -6.43 -3.12 -1.93
CA HIS A 114 -5.13 -2.45 -2.07
C HIS A 114 -4.04 -3.37 -2.63
N ASN A 115 -4.44 -4.53 -3.19
CA ASN A 115 -3.53 -5.46 -3.86
C ASN A 115 -3.97 -5.65 -5.30
N ALA A 116 -3.02 -6.00 -6.18
CA ALA A 116 -3.36 -6.42 -7.53
C ALA A 116 -4.31 -7.63 -7.49
N TYR A 117 -5.26 -7.67 -8.41
CA TYR A 117 -6.20 -8.81 -8.51
C TYR A 117 -5.53 -10.06 -9.05
N GLU A 118 -4.61 -9.91 -9.98
CA GLU A 118 -3.78 -11.02 -10.46
C GLU A 118 -2.53 -11.16 -9.61
N TRP A 119 -2.20 -12.39 -9.26
CA TRP A 119 -1.00 -12.73 -8.52
C TRP A 119 -0.07 -13.58 -9.40
N PRO A 120 1.25 -13.50 -9.20
CA PRO A 120 2.19 -14.38 -9.88
C PRO A 120 1.87 -15.84 -9.62
N LYS A 121 1.95 -16.70 -10.65
CA LYS A 121 1.83 -18.14 -10.48
C LYS A 121 2.92 -18.63 -9.52
N GLY A 122 2.54 -19.51 -8.57
CA GLY A 122 3.49 -20.05 -7.58
C GLY A 122 3.71 -19.18 -6.36
N ASN A 123 3.01 -18.06 -6.19
CA ASN A 123 3.06 -17.30 -4.94
C ASN A 123 2.37 -18.08 -3.81
N SER A 124 3.16 -18.55 -2.83
CA SER A 124 2.68 -19.33 -1.67
C SER A 124 1.76 -18.54 -0.72
N GLU A 125 1.76 -17.21 -0.80
CA GLU A 125 0.90 -16.35 0.04
C GLU A 125 -0.56 -16.37 -0.42
N VAL A 126 -0.83 -16.85 -1.64
CA VAL A 126 -2.18 -16.93 -2.21
C VAL A 126 -2.69 -18.36 -2.13
N ASN A 127 -3.44 -18.66 -1.10
CA ASN A 127 -4.14 -19.93 -1.06
C ASN A 127 -5.39 -19.89 -1.97
N ARG A 128 -5.89 -21.10 -2.33
CA ARG A 128 -7.08 -21.25 -3.20
C ARG A 128 -8.32 -20.55 -2.65
N PHE A 129 -8.44 -20.45 -1.33
CA PHE A 129 -9.55 -19.80 -0.66
C PHE A 129 -9.53 -18.28 -0.88
N ARG A 130 -8.37 -17.62 -0.70
CA ARG A 130 -8.22 -16.17 -0.99
C ARG A 130 -8.53 -15.84 -2.45
N HIS A 131 -8.12 -16.69 -3.38
CA HIS A 131 -8.45 -16.51 -4.79
C HIS A 131 -9.97 -16.60 -5.02
N PHE A 132 -10.63 -17.63 -4.44
CA PHE A 132 -12.07 -17.79 -4.52
C PHE A 132 -12.82 -16.61 -3.87
N GLU A 133 -12.42 -16.21 -2.68
CA GLU A 133 -12.95 -15.04 -1.96
C GLU A 133 -12.88 -13.79 -2.83
N LYS A 134 -11.72 -13.47 -3.35
CA LYS A 134 -11.45 -12.28 -4.14
C LYS A 134 -12.29 -12.23 -5.44
N TYR A 135 -12.41 -13.33 -6.14
CA TYR A 135 -13.11 -13.37 -7.43
C TYR A 135 -14.61 -13.70 -7.36
N HIS A 136 -15.08 -14.31 -6.28
CA HIS A 136 -16.46 -14.80 -6.20
C HIS A 136 -17.24 -14.24 -5.03
N LEU A 137 -16.64 -14.13 -3.85
CA LEU A 137 -17.36 -13.72 -2.64
C LEU A 137 -17.47 -12.20 -2.50
N ASN A 138 -16.54 -11.44 -3.01
CA ASN A 138 -16.56 -9.97 -2.90
C ASN A 138 -17.74 -9.30 -3.63
N ARG A 139 -18.50 -10.07 -4.44
CA ARG A 139 -19.74 -9.60 -5.10
C ARG A 139 -20.84 -9.18 -4.13
N ILE A 140 -20.78 -9.61 -2.88
CA ILE A 140 -21.80 -9.31 -1.86
C ILE A 140 -21.73 -7.85 -1.37
N PHE A 141 -20.63 -7.15 -1.61
CA PHE A 141 -20.51 -5.74 -1.25
C PHE A 141 -21.28 -4.86 -2.22
N ASP A 142 -21.72 -3.69 -1.76
CA ASP A 142 -22.48 -2.76 -2.60
C ASP A 142 -21.64 -2.21 -3.74
N ALA A 143 -20.36 -1.90 -3.46
CA ALA A 143 -19.38 -1.56 -4.48
C ALA A 143 -17.99 -2.10 -4.09
N ILE A 144 -17.10 -2.18 -5.09
CA ILE A 144 -15.69 -2.54 -4.93
C ILE A 144 -14.84 -1.44 -5.54
N THR A 145 -13.76 -1.05 -4.86
CA THR A 145 -12.72 -0.24 -5.48
C THR A 145 -11.44 -1.03 -5.67
N VAL A 146 -10.78 -0.79 -6.77
CA VAL A 146 -9.50 -1.38 -7.15
C VAL A 146 -8.53 -0.28 -7.55
N LEU A 147 -7.24 -0.56 -7.57
CA LEU A 147 -6.20 0.45 -7.74
C LEU A 147 -5.97 0.86 -9.19
N THR A 148 -6.31 -0.02 -10.16
CA THR A 148 -5.98 0.16 -11.57
C THR A 148 -7.15 -0.23 -12.47
N ASP A 149 -7.20 0.34 -13.67
CA ASP A 149 -8.17 -0.05 -14.69
C ASP A 149 -7.94 -1.48 -15.20
N VAL A 150 -6.69 -1.95 -15.15
CA VAL A 150 -6.38 -3.37 -15.42
C VAL A 150 -7.17 -4.27 -14.46
N ASP A 151 -7.10 -4.00 -13.16
CA ASP A 151 -7.83 -4.78 -12.15
C ASP A 151 -9.35 -4.60 -12.28
N ARG A 152 -9.82 -3.40 -12.60
CA ARG A 152 -11.24 -3.12 -12.84
C ARG A 152 -11.78 -3.96 -14.00
N LYS A 153 -11.07 -4.04 -15.12
CA LYS A 153 -11.47 -4.84 -16.29
C LYS A 153 -11.59 -6.33 -15.96
N LEU A 154 -10.75 -6.85 -15.07
CA LEU A 154 -10.82 -8.25 -14.61
C LEU A 154 -12.09 -8.53 -13.78
N LEU A 155 -12.60 -7.54 -13.06
CA LEU A 155 -13.76 -7.68 -12.16
C LEU A 155 -15.09 -7.31 -12.79
N LEU A 156 -15.13 -6.35 -13.70
CA LEU A 156 -16.36 -5.85 -14.32
C LEU A 156 -17.33 -6.93 -14.80
N PRO A 157 -16.86 -8.05 -15.43
CA PRO A 157 -17.75 -9.13 -15.84
C PRO A 157 -18.45 -9.83 -14.66
N LYS A 158 -17.92 -9.68 -13.45
CA LYS A 158 -18.38 -10.34 -12.23
C LYS A 158 -19.13 -9.39 -11.29
N LYS A 159 -18.75 -8.12 -11.26
CA LYS A 159 -19.32 -7.08 -10.40
C LYS A 159 -19.34 -5.73 -11.12
N LYS A 160 -20.53 -5.28 -11.53
CA LYS A 160 -20.70 -4.03 -12.29
C LYS A 160 -20.30 -2.79 -11.48
N GLU A 161 -20.61 -2.75 -10.17
CA GLU A 161 -20.25 -1.66 -9.27
C GLU A 161 -18.78 -1.78 -8.83
N THR A 162 -17.86 -1.85 -9.81
CA THR A 162 -16.41 -1.85 -9.60
C THR A 162 -15.83 -0.56 -10.16
N TYR A 163 -15.10 0.15 -9.32
CA TYR A 163 -14.53 1.47 -9.65
C TYR A 163 -13.03 1.47 -9.48
N THR A 164 -12.31 2.14 -10.37
CA THR A 164 -10.89 2.43 -10.18
C THR A 164 -10.75 3.59 -9.22
N MET A 165 -10.01 3.38 -8.14
CA MET A 165 -9.66 4.39 -7.14
C MET A 165 -8.18 4.22 -6.79
N PRO A 166 -7.29 4.91 -7.49
CA PRO A 166 -5.85 4.90 -7.22
C PRO A 166 -5.54 5.33 -5.80
N ASN A 167 -4.46 4.82 -5.25
CA ASN A 167 -3.98 5.29 -3.95
C ASN A 167 -3.59 6.77 -4.04
N PRO A 168 -3.93 7.58 -3.03
CA PRO A 168 -3.53 8.98 -2.99
C PRO A 168 -2.00 9.10 -2.85
N VAL A 169 -1.44 10.17 -3.37
CA VAL A 169 -0.04 10.53 -3.14
C VAL A 169 0.13 10.96 -1.69
N SER A 170 1.20 10.51 -1.06
CA SER A 170 1.43 10.74 0.37
C SER A 170 1.98 12.12 0.70
N PHE A 171 2.56 12.79 -0.27
CA PHE A 171 3.21 14.08 -0.14
C PHE A 171 2.60 15.08 -1.10
N GLU A 172 2.59 16.34 -0.71
CA GLU A 172 2.29 17.43 -1.65
C GLU A 172 3.35 17.47 -2.75
N VAL A 173 2.93 17.80 -3.95
CA VAL A 173 3.85 17.96 -5.09
C VAL A 173 4.77 19.12 -4.78
N CYS A 174 6.07 18.98 -5.06
CA CYS A 174 7.01 20.07 -4.88
C CYS A 174 6.74 21.18 -5.94
N ASP A 175 6.72 22.42 -5.49
CA ASP A 175 6.47 23.59 -6.36
C ASP A 175 7.60 23.80 -7.38
N SER A 176 8.81 23.38 -7.04
CA SER A 176 9.99 23.40 -7.90
C SER A 176 10.82 22.15 -7.68
N VAL A 177 11.46 21.65 -8.74
CA VAL A 177 12.35 20.48 -8.61
C VAL A 177 13.57 20.89 -7.79
N PRO A 178 13.81 20.28 -6.62
CA PRO A 178 14.97 20.61 -5.80
C PRO A 178 16.29 20.19 -6.47
N ALA A 179 17.39 20.75 -6.03
CA ALA A 179 18.71 20.32 -6.48
C ALA A 179 18.92 18.83 -6.19
N LYS A 180 19.29 18.08 -7.21
CA LYS A 180 19.46 16.63 -7.16
C LYS A 180 20.93 16.23 -7.06
N SER A 181 21.18 15.11 -6.39
CA SER A 181 22.46 14.44 -6.35
C SER A 181 22.46 13.25 -7.31
N LYS A 182 23.63 12.81 -7.73
CA LYS A 182 23.81 11.61 -8.58
C LYS A 182 23.47 10.31 -7.81
N VAL A 183 22.24 10.21 -7.35
CA VAL A 183 21.72 9.11 -6.56
C VAL A 183 20.57 8.43 -7.31
N ILE A 184 20.69 7.12 -7.42
CA ILE A 184 19.58 6.23 -7.80
C ILE A 184 18.97 5.70 -6.50
N LEU A 185 17.69 5.96 -6.30
CA LEU A 185 16.97 5.55 -5.09
C LEU A 185 16.02 4.41 -5.40
N ALA A 186 15.94 3.44 -4.50
CA ALA A 186 14.90 2.42 -4.47
C ALA A 186 14.38 2.27 -3.03
N ALA A 187 13.11 1.88 -2.86
CA ALA A 187 12.51 1.74 -1.54
C ALA A 187 11.56 0.55 -1.45
N GLY A 188 11.67 -0.21 -0.35
CA GLY A 188 10.79 -1.34 -0.07
C GLY A 188 11.34 -2.27 1.02
N ARG A 189 10.52 -3.22 1.48
CA ARG A 189 10.93 -4.22 2.47
C ARG A 189 11.96 -5.18 1.87
N LEU A 190 13.09 -5.36 2.54
CA LEU A 190 14.15 -6.25 2.09
C LEU A 190 13.80 -7.73 2.25
N ASP A 191 12.90 -8.09 3.20
CA ASP A 191 12.47 -9.49 3.37
C ASP A 191 11.70 -10.05 2.17
N VAL A 192 11.17 -9.19 1.33
CA VAL A 192 10.50 -9.57 0.08
C VAL A 192 11.26 -9.07 -1.15
N TRP A 193 12.61 -9.11 -1.06
CA TRP A 193 13.49 -8.59 -2.10
C TRP A 193 13.24 -9.19 -3.49
N GLN A 194 12.83 -10.49 -3.55
CA GLN A 194 12.45 -11.13 -4.82
C GLN A 194 11.24 -10.41 -5.45
N THR A 195 10.20 -10.16 -4.66
CA THR A 195 9.01 -9.43 -5.11
C THR A 195 9.37 -8.00 -5.49
N LYS A 196 10.21 -7.33 -4.68
CA LYS A 196 10.66 -5.96 -4.91
C LYS A 196 11.73 -5.84 -6.00
N GLY A 197 12.28 -6.96 -6.47
CA GLY A 197 13.25 -7.00 -7.55
C GLY A 197 14.60 -6.35 -7.24
N PHE A 198 14.98 -6.26 -5.94
CA PHE A 198 16.27 -5.67 -5.58
C PHE A 198 17.45 -6.44 -6.14
N ASP A 199 17.33 -7.74 -6.31
CA ASP A 199 18.33 -8.57 -7.01
C ASP A 199 18.47 -8.17 -8.49
N LEU A 200 17.37 -7.83 -9.17
CA LEU A 200 17.41 -7.32 -10.55
C LEU A 200 18.08 -5.96 -10.61
N LEU A 201 17.72 -5.06 -9.69
CA LEU A 201 18.30 -3.72 -9.62
C LEU A 201 19.81 -3.76 -9.39
N ILE A 202 20.26 -4.57 -8.41
CA ILE A 202 21.68 -4.74 -8.12
C ILE A 202 22.44 -5.33 -9.31
N ARG A 203 21.88 -6.34 -10.00
CA ARG A 203 22.47 -6.90 -11.22
C ARG A 203 22.52 -5.91 -12.38
N ALA A 204 21.50 -5.05 -12.52
CA ALA A 204 21.49 -4.00 -13.52
C ALA A 204 22.57 -2.95 -13.19
N TRP A 205 22.65 -2.54 -11.93
CA TRP A 205 23.67 -1.58 -11.48
C TRP A 205 25.10 -2.12 -11.65
N GLY A 206 25.36 -3.39 -11.35
CA GLY A 206 26.66 -4.02 -11.55
C GLY A 206 27.16 -3.99 -13.01
N LYS A 207 26.28 -3.82 -14.00
CA LYS A 207 26.66 -3.63 -15.42
C LYS A 207 27.00 -2.17 -15.75
N LEU A 208 26.64 -1.24 -14.88
CA LEU A 208 26.69 0.21 -15.14
C LEU A 208 27.70 0.93 -14.23
N CYS A 209 27.90 0.44 -13.01
CA CYS A 209 28.63 1.12 -11.94
C CYS A 209 30.04 1.60 -12.38
N ALA A 210 30.79 0.79 -13.12
CA ALA A 210 32.11 1.17 -13.62
C ALA A 210 32.07 2.34 -14.63
N LYS A 211 30.95 2.54 -15.34
CA LYS A 211 30.76 3.64 -16.28
C LYS A 211 30.31 4.93 -15.60
N PHE A 212 29.78 4.82 -14.40
CA PHE A 212 29.22 5.92 -13.62
C PHE A 212 29.82 5.96 -12.20
N PRO A 213 31.13 6.20 -12.04
CA PRO A 213 31.81 6.09 -10.76
C PRO A 213 31.35 7.10 -9.69
N ASP A 214 30.72 8.20 -10.10
CA ASP A 214 30.22 9.28 -9.22
C ASP A 214 28.74 9.03 -8.82
N TRP A 215 28.10 7.99 -9.32
CA TRP A 215 26.72 7.65 -8.95
C TRP A 215 26.67 6.63 -7.83
N GLU A 216 25.63 6.72 -7.02
CA GLU A 216 25.35 5.83 -5.90
C GLU A 216 23.95 5.23 -6.01
N LEU A 217 23.82 3.94 -5.74
CA LEU A 217 22.53 3.27 -5.56
C LEU A 217 22.20 3.22 -4.07
N GLN A 218 21.14 3.89 -3.67
CA GLN A 218 20.63 3.86 -2.30
C GLN A 218 19.35 3.02 -2.22
N ILE A 219 19.32 2.06 -1.29
CA ILE A 219 18.15 1.22 -1.05
C ILE A 219 17.61 1.48 0.34
N LEU A 220 16.40 2.05 0.41
CA LEU A 220 15.64 2.31 1.64
C LEU A 220 14.73 1.15 1.98
N GLY A 221 14.71 0.79 3.23
CA GLY A 221 13.85 -0.23 3.78
C GLY A 221 14.57 -1.15 4.73
N ASP A 222 13.81 -1.85 5.53
CA ASP A 222 14.35 -2.79 6.51
C ASP A 222 14.00 -4.23 6.15
N GLY A 223 14.69 -5.16 6.77
CA GLY A 223 14.49 -6.59 6.64
C GLY A 223 15.43 -7.36 7.58
N SER A 224 15.30 -8.67 7.57
CA SER A 224 16.15 -9.57 8.35
C SER A 224 17.63 -9.48 7.94
N ASP A 225 18.50 -9.84 8.84
CA ASP A 225 19.95 -9.85 8.57
C ASP A 225 20.28 -10.81 7.41
N CYS A 226 19.57 -11.93 7.30
CA CYS A 226 19.72 -12.86 6.19
C CYS A 226 19.43 -12.21 4.82
N SER A 227 18.37 -11.40 4.72
CA SER A 227 18.02 -10.70 3.48
C SER A 227 19.04 -9.62 3.15
N LYS A 228 19.49 -8.87 4.15
CA LYS A 228 20.55 -7.84 4.01
C LYS A 228 21.86 -8.46 3.56
N GLU A 229 22.26 -9.55 4.22
CA GLU A 229 23.50 -10.28 3.90
C GLU A 229 23.48 -10.82 2.47
N PHE A 230 22.36 -11.42 2.04
CA PHE A 230 22.21 -11.91 0.67
C PHE A 230 22.41 -10.79 -0.37
N LEU A 231 21.74 -9.67 -0.20
CA LEU A 231 21.81 -8.55 -1.14
C LEU A 231 23.19 -7.90 -1.13
N THR A 232 23.82 -7.80 0.04
CA THR A 232 25.20 -7.28 0.18
C THR A 232 26.21 -8.20 -0.51
N LYS A 233 26.12 -9.52 -0.30
CA LYS A 233 26.98 -10.48 -1.01
C LYS A 233 26.78 -10.42 -2.53
N LEU A 234 25.54 -10.26 -2.99
CA LEU A 234 25.26 -10.08 -4.41
C LEU A 234 25.94 -8.85 -4.99
N ALA A 235 25.92 -7.72 -4.26
CA ALA A 235 26.58 -6.47 -4.68
C ALA A 235 28.10 -6.62 -4.74
N ILE A 236 28.71 -7.28 -3.74
CA ILE A 236 30.15 -7.55 -3.70
C ILE A 236 30.56 -8.44 -4.88
N ASN A 237 29.83 -9.53 -5.13
CA ASN A 237 30.11 -10.47 -6.22
C ASN A 237 29.99 -9.85 -7.63
N LEU A 238 29.40 -8.68 -7.74
CA LEU A 238 29.24 -7.91 -8.97
C LEU A 238 30.15 -6.67 -9.02
N ASP A 239 31.13 -6.57 -8.13
CA ASP A 239 32.08 -5.47 -8.02
C ASP A 239 31.46 -4.08 -7.91
N CYS A 240 30.21 -3.99 -7.42
CA CYS A 240 29.49 -2.72 -7.25
C CYS A 240 29.14 -2.39 -5.79
N GLY A 241 29.64 -3.17 -4.84
CA GLY A 241 29.31 -3.02 -3.42
C GLY A 241 29.68 -1.66 -2.81
N SER A 242 30.78 -1.04 -3.26
CA SER A 242 31.22 0.28 -2.78
C SER A 242 30.25 1.43 -3.16
N GLN A 243 29.48 1.26 -4.24
CA GLN A 243 28.54 2.25 -4.74
C GLN A 243 27.08 1.95 -4.33
N ILE A 244 26.83 0.90 -3.50
CA ILE A 244 25.51 0.56 -3.02
C ILE A 244 25.40 0.78 -1.52
N LYS A 245 24.40 1.54 -1.08
CA LYS A 245 24.11 1.79 0.34
C LYS A 245 22.74 1.25 0.73
N PHE A 246 22.71 0.34 1.70
CA PHE A 246 21.49 -0.11 2.37
C PHE A 246 21.25 0.79 3.59
N LEU A 247 20.30 1.70 3.50
CA LEU A 247 20.11 2.79 4.48
C LEU A 247 19.13 2.44 5.61
N GLY A 248 18.52 1.26 5.57
CA GLY A 248 17.50 0.85 6.53
C GLY A 248 16.17 1.63 6.37
N PHE A 249 15.30 1.48 7.34
CA PHE A 249 14.04 2.22 7.36
C PHE A 249 14.25 3.69 7.73
N LYS A 250 13.63 4.60 6.98
CA LYS A 250 13.68 6.05 7.23
C LYS A 250 12.28 6.63 7.39
N ASN A 251 12.07 7.42 8.45
CA ASN A 251 10.81 8.13 8.64
C ASN A 251 10.68 9.36 7.71
N ASN A 252 11.79 9.97 7.36
CA ASN A 252 11.91 11.16 6.49
C ASN A 252 12.20 10.79 5.04
N ILE A 253 11.53 9.80 4.48
CA ILE A 253 11.77 9.33 3.12
C ILE A 253 11.62 10.44 2.07
N ILE A 254 10.85 11.47 2.34
CA ILE A 254 10.66 12.62 1.45
C ILE A 254 11.97 13.33 1.13
N ASP A 255 12.89 13.44 2.10
CA ASP A 255 14.19 14.09 1.88
C ASP A 255 15.07 13.29 0.91
N TYR A 256 14.96 11.96 0.95
CA TYR A 256 15.63 11.09 -0.01
C TYR A 256 15.06 11.23 -1.42
N TYR A 257 13.73 11.32 -1.57
CA TYR A 257 13.13 11.62 -2.87
C TYR A 257 13.57 12.98 -3.40
N ARG A 258 13.62 14.00 -2.54
CA ARG A 258 14.04 15.35 -2.92
C ARG A 258 15.48 15.42 -3.35
N SER A 259 16.38 14.67 -2.72
CA SER A 259 17.81 14.68 -3.04
C SER A 259 18.21 13.74 -4.17
N SER A 260 17.43 12.70 -4.47
CA SER A 260 17.78 11.71 -5.49
C SER A 260 17.34 12.15 -6.88
N GLU A 261 18.19 11.93 -7.88
CA GLU A 261 17.88 12.25 -9.27
C GLU A 261 16.96 11.22 -9.90
N ILE A 262 17.23 9.92 -9.65
CA ILE A 262 16.49 8.82 -10.25
C ILE A 262 15.84 7.98 -9.14
N PHE A 263 14.58 7.58 -9.33
CA PHE A 263 13.91 6.56 -8.53
C PHE A 263 13.62 5.32 -9.37
N VAL A 264 13.95 4.12 -8.85
CA VAL A 264 13.71 2.86 -9.55
C VAL A 264 12.75 1.98 -8.77
N LEU A 265 11.62 1.63 -9.38
CA LEU A 265 10.70 0.59 -8.93
C LEU A 265 10.98 -0.71 -9.68
N SER A 266 11.91 -1.50 -9.18
CA SER A 266 12.35 -2.77 -9.81
C SER A 266 11.42 -3.96 -9.56
N SER A 267 10.26 -3.75 -8.95
CA SER A 267 9.38 -4.81 -8.47
C SER A 267 8.88 -5.73 -9.57
N ARG A 268 8.94 -7.04 -9.33
CA ARG A 268 8.29 -8.06 -10.16
C ARG A 268 6.78 -8.11 -9.99
N PHE A 269 6.31 -7.58 -8.86
CA PHE A 269 4.89 -7.57 -8.51
C PHE A 269 4.57 -6.36 -7.64
N GLU A 270 3.56 -5.59 -8.04
CA GLU A 270 3.00 -4.47 -7.29
C GLU A 270 1.48 -4.40 -7.45
N GLY A 271 0.80 -3.97 -6.38
CA GLY A 271 -0.60 -3.57 -6.48
C GLY A 271 -0.76 -2.23 -7.19
N PHE A 272 0.02 -1.23 -6.74
CA PHE A 272 0.01 0.12 -7.30
C PHE A 272 1.43 0.70 -7.38
N GLY A 273 2.21 0.63 -6.28
CA GLY A 273 3.53 1.23 -6.23
C GLY A 273 3.51 2.67 -5.70
N MET A 274 2.97 2.88 -4.51
CA MET A 274 2.90 4.22 -3.89
C MET A 274 4.24 4.96 -3.87
N VAL A 275 5.34 4.24 -3.64
CA VAL A 275 6.69 4.81 -3.66
C VAL A 275 7.07 5.43 -5.00
N LEU A 276 6.48 4.96 -6.10
CA LEU A 276 6.67 5.54 -7.43
C LEU A 276 6.02 6.92 -7.52
N THR A 277 4.73 7.01 -7.15
CA THR A 277 4.01 8.29 -7.16
C THR A 277 4.57 9.29 -6.14
N GLU A 278 5.08 8.79 -5.02
CA GLU A 278 5.79 9.60 -4.02
C GLU A 278 7.07 10.20 -4.61
N ALA A 279 7.90 9.40 -5.30
CA ALA A 279 9.12 9.88 -5.94
C ALA A 279 8.82 10.89 -7.07
N MET A 280 7.82 10.60 -7.91
CA MET A 280 7.36 11.52 -8.95
C MET A 280 6.92 12.86 -8.37
N SER A 281 6.17 12.87 -7.27
CA SER A 281 5.71 14.09 -6.60
C SER A 281 6.83 14.98 -6.08
N GLN A 282 8.04 14.41 -5.89
CA GLN A 282 9.23 15.11 -5.41
C GLN A 282 10.28 15.33 -6.54
N GLY A 283 9.87 15.19 -7.80
CA GLY A 283 10.68 15.50 -8.96
C GLY A 283 11.80 14.51 -9.26
N CYS A 284 11.68 13.23 -8.86
CA CYS A 284 12.61 12.20 -9.33
C CYS A 284 12.27 11.80 -10.78
N ALA A 285 13.28 11.57 -11.60
CA ALA A 285 13.13 10.81 -12.83
C ALA A 285 12.84 9.34 -12.48
N CYS A 286 11.70 8.81 -12.93
CA CYS A 286 11.23 7.51 -12.47
C CYS A 286 11.41 6.42 -13.52
N ILE A 287 11.89 5.25 -13.09
CA ILE A 287 11.99 4.02 -13.87
C ILE A 287 11.19 2.93 -13.16
N ALA A 288 10.31 2.23 -13.84
CA ALA A 288 9.51 1.17 -13.24
C ALA A 288 9.45 -0.09 -14.09
N CYS A 289 9.62 -1.25 -13.44
CA CYS A 289 9.25 -2.52 -14.05
C CYS A 289 7.73 -2.61 -14.14
N ASP A 290 7.20 -2.92 -15.32
CA ASP A 290 5.76 -3.03 -15.52
C ASP A 290 5.22 -4.40 -15.10
N TRP A 291 4.31 -4.42 -14.13
CA TRP A 291 3.55 -5.61 -13.78
C TRP A 291 2.23 -5.63 -14.54
N LYS A 292 2.23 -6.31 -15.68
CA LYS A 292 1.04 -6.55 -16.51
C LYS A 292 0.20 -5.29 -16.80
N GLY A 293 0.87 -4.19 -17.09
CA GLY A 293 0.24 -2.93 -17.49
C GLY A 293 -0.16 -2.00 -16.36
N ARG A 294 0.08 -2.34 -15.09
CA ARG A 294 -0.35 -1.51 -13.96
C ARG A 294 0.52 -0.26 -13.79
N GLN A 295 1.82 -0.39 -13.93
CA GLN A 295 2.74 0.75 -13.83
C GLN A 295 2.55 1.72 -14.99
N LYS A 296 2.08 1.25 -16.15
CA LYS A 296 1.70 2.09 -17.30
C LYS A 296 0.49 3.00 -17.05
N GLU A 297 -0.30 2.74 -16.01
CA GLU A 297 -1.35 3.67 -15.59
C GLU A 297 -0.79 4.86 -14.79
N ILE A 298 0.44 4.74 -14.26
CA ILE A 298 1.16 5.79 -13.54
C ILE A 298 2.12 6.50 -14.50
N ILE A 299 3.04 5.75 -15.14
CA ILE A 299 3.97 6.27 -16.16
C ILE A 299 3.38 5.98 -17.54
N ARG A 300 2.76 6.99 -18.15
CA ARG A 300 2.02 6.86 -19.43
C ARG A 300 2.86 7.15 -20.64
N SER A 301 3.91 7.94 -20.47
CA SER A 301 4.81 8.37 -21.54
C SER A 301 6.26 8.40 -21.08
N ARG A 302 7.19 8.50 -22.03
CA ARG A 302 8.62 8.67 -21.71
C ARG A 302 8.95 10.02 -21.05
N GLU A 303 8.06 11.00 -21.16
CA GLU A 303 8.20 12.29 -20.49
C GLU A 303 7.91 12.19 -18.99
N GLU A 304 7.07 11.22 -18.59
CA GLU A 304 6.73 10.95 -17.20
C GLU A 304 7.70 9.95 -16.53
N GLY A 305 8.43 9.15 -17.32
CA GLY A 305 9.37 8.13 -16.85
C GLY A 305 9.58 7.00 -17.86
N LEU A 306 10.26 5.92 -17.41
CA LEU A 306 10.56 4.72 -18.18
C LEU A 306 10.07 3.45 -17.49
#